data_256ff08a83af85c7e1b71759b43816fa
#
_entry.id   256ff08a83af85c7e1b71759b43816fa
#
_cell.length_a   1.000
_cell.length_b   1.000
_cell.length_c   1.000
_cell.angle_alpha   90.00
_cell.angle_beta   90.00
_cell.angle_gamma   90.00
#
_symmetry.space_group_name_H-M   'P 1'
#
loop_
_entity.id
_entity.type
_entity.pdbx_description
1 polymer ?
#
loop_
_entity_poly.entity_id
_entity_poly.type
_entity_poly.pdbx_seq_one_letter_code
_entity_poly.pdbx_strand_id
1 'polypeptide(L)'
;MAEFERELNWDDEISNETGDYEPLPEGDYQFTVSKIERARSQGKGKLPPCNMAKVTLTVHGAEYDRDITVNLVLHSSLEWKLSQFFLSIGLKKHGEPLRMNWTGAAGKTGNCHVTVREYKRNDGGTGTANDISKFYAYDEVVNGIQPVQQPAPQNYFAQQPQNAYAAPAQYAQPVQPQYQQPTVGGWTPGNF
;
A
#
# COMPACT_ATOMS: atom_id res chain seq x y z
N MET A 1 15.44 4.39 -38.51
CA MET A 1 16.72 4.38 -37.81
C MET A 1 16.42 4.77 -36.37
N ALA A 2 16.69 3.89 -35.43
CA ALA A 2 16.44 4.19 -34.02
C ALA A 2 17.40 5.31 -33.60
N GLU A 3 16.86 6.45 -33.19
CA GLU A 3 17.64 7.45 -32.47
C GLU A 3 18.08 6.83 -31.14
N PHE A 4 19.37 6.67 -30.97
CA PHE A 4 19.93 6.19 -29.72
C PHE A 4 19.75 7.29 -28.65
N GLU A 5 19.04 7.00 -27.59
CA GLU A 5 19.02 7.83 -26.40
C GLU A 5 20.47 8.01 -25.92
N ARG A 6 20.94 9.24 -25.85
CA ARG A 6 22.29 9.61 -25.37
C ARG A 6 22.20 10.74 -24.37
N GLU A 7 23.16 10.80 -23.48
CA GLU A 7 23.31 11.94 -22.61
C GLU A 7 23.68 13.19 -23.44
N LEU A 8 23.02 14.33 -23.15
CA LEU A 8 23.32 15.62 -23.78
C LEU A 8 24.46 16.32 -23.04
N ASN A 9 25.36 16.95 -23.79
CA ASN A 9 26.33 17.85 -23.24
C ASN A 9 25.71 19.23 -22.97
N TRP A 10 26.38 20.05 -22.17
CA TRP A 10 25.89 21.37 -21.78
C TRP A 10 25.70 22.33 -22.96
N ASP A 11 26.42 22.14 -24.07
CA ASP A 11 26.38 22.98 -25.27
C ASP A 11 25.72 22.28 -26.47
N ASP A 12 25.03 21.12 -26.24
CA ASP A 12 24.31 20.41 -27.30
C ASP A 12 23.09 21.20 -27.76
N GLU A 13 22.83 21.14 -29.04
CA GLU A 13 21.65 21.75 -29.65
C GLU A 13 20.42 20.91 -29.34
N ILE A 14 19.36 21.56 -28.85
CA ILE A 14 18.05 20.95 -28.59
C ILE A 14 17.16 21.20 -29.79
N SER A 15 16.84 20.15 -30.55
CA SER A 15 15.97 20.23 -31.74
C SER A 15 14.53 19.77 -31.47
N ASN A 16 14.28 19.01 -30.40
CA ASN A 16 12.94 18.52 -30.04
C ASN A 16 12.25 19.50 -29.09
N GLU A 17 11.21 20.15 -29.54
CA GLU A 17 10.45 21.14 -28.74
C GLU A 17 9.42 20.50 -27.79
N THR A 18 8.91 19.30 -28.13
CA THR A 18 7.93 18.56 -27.31
C THR A 18 8.14 17.07 -27.51
N GLY A 19 8.33 16.33 -26.41
CA GLY A 19 8.06 14.91 -26.45
C GLY A 19 6.56 14.72 -26.70
N ASP A 20 6.19 14.04 -27.78
CA ASP A 20 4.79 13.70 -28.06
C ASP A 20 4.23 12.89 -26.91
N TYR A 21 3.42 13.55 -26.06
CA TYR A 21 2.69 12.85 -25.02
C TYR A 21 1.60 12.02 -25.70
N GLU A 22 1.87 10.76 -25.92
CA GLU A 22 0.89 9.80 -26.39
C GLU A 22 0.18 9.17 -25.20
N PRO A 23 -1.13 9.38 -25.03
CA PRO A 23 -1.87 8.77 -23.96
C PRO A 23 -2.01 7.25 -24.22
N LEU A 24 -2.04 6.44 -23.15
CA LEU A 24 -2.44 5.04 -23.28
C LEU A 24 -3.85 4.96 -23.88
N PRO A 25 -4.10 3.99 -24.79
CA PRO A 25 -5.44 3.72 -25.28
C PRO A 25 -6.42 3.46 -24.14
N GLU A 26 -7.70 3.74 -24.35
CA GLU A 26 -8.74 3.37 -23.40
C GLU A 26 -8.79 1.85 -23.23
N GLY A 27 -8.78 1.37 -21.98
CA GLY A 27 -8.76 -0.07 -21.71
C GLY A 27 -8.46 -0.41 -20.25
N ASP A 28 -8.33 -1.69 -20.02
CA ASP A 28 -8.03 -2.26 -18.70
C ASP A 28 -6.54 -2.54 -18.59
N TYR A 29 -5.96 -2.11 -17.46
CA TYR A 29 -4.52 -2.17 -17.23
C TYR A 29 -4.20 -2.60 -15.81
N GLN A 30 -3.05 -3.22 -15.66
CA GLN A 30 -2.42 -3.37 -14.36
C GLN A 30 -1.65 -2.08 -14.00
N PHE A 31 -1.64 -1.74 -12.73
CA PHE A 31 -0.86 -0.61 -12.24
C PHE A 31 -0.04 -0.97 -11.01
N THR A 32 0.99 -0.18 -10.74
CA THR A 32 1.76 -0.18 -9.49
C THR A 32 1.63 1.17 -8.81
N VAL A 33 1.44 1.18 -7.49
CA VAL A 33 1.41 2.43 -6.70
C VAL A 33 2.84 2.92 -6.52
N SER A 34 3.24 3.94 -7.29
CA SER A 34 4.62 4.46 -7.30
C SER A 34 4.87 5.47 -6.18
N LYS A 35 3.91 6.38 -5.96
CA LYS A 35 4.08 7.47 -4.99
C LYS A 35 2.76 7.83 -4.32
N ILE A 36 2.84 8.19 -3.04
CA ILE A 36 1.70 8.71 -2.28
C ILE A 36 2.14 9.97 -1.54
N GLU A 37 1.46 11.07 -1.80
CA GLU A 37 1.71 12.35 -1.17
C GLU A 37 0.48 12.82 -0.40
N ARG A 38 0.69 13.34 0.80
CA ARG A 38 -0.36 13.99 1.57
C ARG A 38 -0.58 15.39 1.01
N ALA A 39 -1.82 15.71 0.70
CA ALA A 39 -2.22 16.99 0.15
C ALA A 39 -3.51 17.48 0.81
N ARG A 40 -3.95 18.66 0.43
CA ARG A 40 -5.21 19.23 0.87
C ARG A 40 -6.01 19.69 -0.36
N SER A 41 -7.24 19.22 -0.46
CA SER A 41 -8.21 19.71 -1.44
C SER A 41 -8.72 21.08 -1.01
N GLN A 42 -8.81 22.01 -1.95
CA GLN A 42 -9.45 23.31 -1.73
C GLN A 42 -10.98 23.22 -1.66
N GLY A 43 -11.52 22.03 -1.90
CA GLY A 43 -12.96 21.83 -2.05
C GLY A 43 -13.43 22.11 -3.48
N LYS A 44 -14.54 21.50 -3.86
CA LYS A 44 -15.19 21.76 -5.16
C LYS A 44 -16.69 21.49 -5.04
N GLY A 45 -17.51 22.46 -5.46
CA GLY A 45 -18.96 22.35 -5.37
C GLY A 45 -19.44 22.22 -3.92
N LYS A 46 -20.03 21.07 -3.55
CA LYS A 46 -20.53 20.80 -2.19
C LYS A 46 -19.47 20.21 -1.24
N LEU A 47 -18.26 19.91 -1.75
CA LEU A 47 -17.19 19.37 -0.93
C LEU A 47 -16.40 20.49 -0.26
N PRO A 48 -16.26 20.50 1.06
CA PRO A 48 -15.43 21.46 1.77
C PRO A 48 -13.93 21.16 1.54
N PRO A 49 -13.02 22.10 1.87
CA PRO A 49 -11.60 21.80 1.93
C PRO A 49 -11.30 20.68 2.94
N CYS A 50 -10.65 19.62 2.48
CA CYS A 50 -10.36 18.46 3.31
C CYS A 50 -9.03 17.78 2.92
N ASN A 51 -8.58 16.83 3.74
CA ASN A 51 -7.39 16.07 3.44
C ASN A 51 -7.56 15.25 2.16
N MET A 52 -6.47 15.06 1.45
CA MET A 52 -6.42 14.35 0.17
C MET A 52 -5.11 13.57 0.07
N ALA A 53 -5.16 12.37 -0.48
CA ALA A 53 -3.98 11.66 -0.93
C ALA A 53 -3.84 11.87 -2.44
N LYS A 54 -2.68 12.38 -2.86
CA LYS A 54 -2.28 12.43 -4.25
C LYS A 54 -1.48 11.17 -4.53
N VAL A 55 -2.05 10.25 -5.30
CA VAL A 55 -1.49 8.93 -5.57
C VAL A 55 -1.03 8.88 -7.02
N THR A 56 0.25 8.64 -7.24
CA THR A 56 0.81 8.37 -8.57
C THR A 56 0.84 6.89 -8.80
N LEU A 57 0.24 6.45 -9.89
CA LEU A 57 0.13 5.07 -10.31
C LEU A 57 0.91 4.92 -11.61
N THR A 58 1.89 4.01 -11.65
CA THR A 58 2.52 3.60 -12.90
C THR A 58 1.64 2.53 -13.53
N VAL A 59 0.96 2.89 -14.59
CA VAL A 59 0.08 1.99 -15.37
C VAL A 59 0.91 1.31 -16.44
N HIS A 60 0.86 -0.03 -16.48
CA HIS A 60 1.68 -0.84 -17.35
C HIS A 60 0.99 -1.06 -18.68
N GLY A 61 1.43 -0.33 -19.71
CA GLY A 61 0.98 -0.52 -21.09
C GLY A 61 1.73 -1.65 -21.79
N ALA A 62 1.30 -2.01 -22.99
CA ALA A 62 1.96 -3.06 -23.79
C ALA A 62 3.32 -2.60 -24.34
N GLU A 63 3.46 -1.33 -24.68
CA GLU A 63 4.67 -0.76 -25.30
C GLU A 63 5.43 0.15 -24.34
N TYR A 64 4.71 0.88 -23.47
CA TYR A 64 5.30 1.80 -22.51
C TYR A 64 4.43 1.93 -21.26
N ASP A 65 5.06 2.26 -20.16
CA ASP A 65 4.40 2.56 -18.89
C ASP A 65 4.00 4.05 -18.84
N ARG A 66 2.94 4.35 -18.09
CA ARG A 66 2.47 5.71 -17.92
C ARG A 66 2.12 6.03 -16.48
N ASP A 67 2.66 7.13 -15.98
CA ASP A 67 2.31 7.62 -14.66
C ASP A 67 1.02 8.43 -14.71
N ILE A 68 0.02 7.98 -13.98
CA ILE A 68 -1.28 8.65 -13.83
C ILE A 68 -1.47 9.05 -12.37
N THR A 69 -1.77 10.33 -12.14
CA THR A 69 -2.02 10.82 -10.78
C THR A 69 -3.50 10.85 -10.47
N VAL A 70 -3.89 10.18 -9.39
CA VAL A 70 -5.27 10.13 -8.88
C VAL A 70 -5.36 10.88 -7.55
N ASN A 71 -6.33 11.77 -7.45
CA ASN A 71 -6.63 12.49 -6.22
C ASN A 71 -7.72 11.74 -5.44
N LEU A 72 -7.35 11.21 -4.29
CA LEU A 72 -8.24 10.52 -3.37
C LEU A 72 -8.58 11.43 -2.20
N VAL A 73 -9.73 12.07 -2.26
CA VAL A 73 -10.19 13.04 -1.25
C VAL A 73 -10.75 12.27 -0.05
N LEU A 74 -10.27 12.59 1.15
CA LEU A 74 -10.66 11.93 2.40
C LEU A 74 -11.92 12.58 2.96
N HIS A 75 -13.06 12.28 2.35
CA HIS A 75 -14.37 12.75 2.76
C HIS A 75 -15.37 11.58 2.74
N SER A 76 -16.31 11.56 3.70
CA SER A 76 -17.27 10.46 3.85
C SER A 76 -18.10 10.21 2.58
N SER A 77 -18.50 11.25 1.86
CA SER A 77 -19.24 11.10 0.59
C SER A 77 -18.43 10.46 -0.54
N LEU A 78 -17.09 10.37 -0.41
CA LEU A 78 -16.18 9.75 -1.36
C LEU A 78 -15.51 8.48 -0.82
N GLU A 79 -16.01 7.96 0.29
CA GLU A 79 -15.49 6.73 0.92
C GLU A 79 -15.53 5.54 -0.03
N TRP A 80 -16.54 5.47 -0.89
CA TRP A 80 -16.64 4.43 -1.91
C TRP A 80 -15.42 4.40 -2.85
N LYS A 81 -14.87 5.57 -3.24
CA LYS A 81 -13.70 5.67 -4.10
C LYS A 81 -12.43 5.21 -3.37
N LEU A 82 -12.28 5.60 -2.10
CA LEU A 82 -11.22 5.12 -1.23
C LEU A 82 -11.30 3.60 -1.07
N SER A 83 -12.50 3.08 -0.83
CA SER A 83 -12.75 1.64 -0.70
C SER A 83 -12.36 0.87 -1.96
N GLN A 84 -12.74 1.37 -3.15
CA GLN A 84 -12.36 0.75 -4.42
C GLN A 84 -10.85 0.72 -4.62
N PHE A 85 -10.14 1.82 -4.33
CA PHE A 85 -8.69 1.86 -4.42
C PHE A 85 -8.03 0.83 -3.50
N PHE A 86 -8.41 0.78 -2.22
CA PHE A 86 -7.83 -0.18 -1.28
C PHE A 86 -8.23 -1.64 -1.57
N LEU A 87 -9.40 -1.88 -2.15
CA LEU A 87 -9.82 -3.19 -2.65
C LEU A 87 -8.94 -3.61 -3.84
N SER A 88 -8.65 -2.70 -4.77
CA SER A 88 -7.88 -3.05 -5.98
C SER A 88 -6.45 -3.48 -5.68
N ILE A 89 -5.83 -2.91 -4.65
CA ILE A 89 -4.47 -3.27 -4.21
C ILE A 89 -4.45 -4.34 -3.10
N GLY A 90 -5.62 -4.93 -2.78
CA GLY A 90 -5.76 -6.02 -1.83
C GLY A 90 -5.51 -5.68 -0.37
N LEU A 91 -5.52 -4.40 0.01
CA LEU A 91 -5.41 -3.98 1.41
C LEU A 91 -6.75 -3.91 2.13
N LYS A 92 -7.86 -3.96 1.41
CA LYS A 92 -9.21 -4.08 1.94
C LYS A 92 -9.83 -5.38 1.46
N LYS A 93 -10.62 -6.03 2.30
CA LYS A 93 -11.46 -7.17 1.94
C LYS A 93 -12.92 -6.73 1.77
N HIS A 94 -13.67 -7.50 0.97
CA HIS A 94 -15.10 -7.26 0.79
C HIS A 94 -15.84 -7.39 2.14
N GLY A 95 -16.72 -6.42 2.41
CA GLY A 95 -17.55 -6.43 3.62
C GLY A 95 -16.85 -6.08 4.93
N GLU A 96 -15.52 -5.95 4.95
CA GLU A 96 -14.79 -5.61 6.15
C GLU A 96 -14.45 -4.11 6.21
N PRO A 97 -14.51 -3.49 7.40
CA PRO A 97 -14.03 -2.12 7.58
C PRO A 97 -12.51 -2.08 7.45
N LEU A 98 -11.96 -0.98 6.95
CA LEU A 98 -10.52 -0.78 6.80
C LEU A 98 -10.06 0.49 7.52
N ARG A 99 -9.02 0.37 8.33
CA ARG A 99 -8.19 1.51 8.74
C ARG A 99 -7.16 1.77 7.63
N MET A 100 -7.23 2.93 6.97
CA MET A 100 -6.37 3.28 5.85
C MET A 100 -4.88 3.17 6.20
N ASN A 101 -4.16 2.30 5.48
CA ASN A 101 -2.71 2.10 5.59
C ASN A 101 -2.01 2.62 4.32
N TRP A 102 -1.73 3.91 4.27
CA TRP A 102 -1.09 4.54 3.11
C TRP A 102 0.36 4.09 2.91
N THR A 103 1.08 3.84 3.99
CA THR A 103 2.47 3.35 3.92
C THR A 103 2.52 1.97 3.30
N GLY A 104 1.59 1.08 3.65
CA GLY A 104 1.51 -0.26 3.09
C GLY A 104 0.96 -0.30 1.66
N ALA A 105 0.42 0.80 1.14
CA ALA A 105 -0.10 0.87 -0.22
C ALA A 105 0.99 1.12 -1.27
N ALA A 106 2.10 1.78 -0.90
CA ALA A 106 3.22 2.02 -1.82
C ALA A 106 3.83 0.69 -2.30
N GLY A 107 4.12 0.59 -3.59
CA GLY A 107 4.64 -0.61 -4.25
C GLY A 107 3.61 -1.73 -4.48
N LYS A 108 2.35 -1.56 -4.06
CA LYS A 108 1.29 -2.53 -4.34
C LYS A 108 0.81 -2.40 -5.79
N THR A 109 0.35 -3.52 -6.33
CA THR A 109 -0.22 -3.61 -7.67
C THR A 109 -1.74 -3.77 -7.60
N GLY A 110 -2.43 -3.31 -8.64
CA GLY A 110 -3.87 -3.45 -8.79
C GLY A 110 -4.26 -3.41 -10.26
N ASN A 111 -5.55 -3.51 -10.53
CA ASN A 111 -6.12 -3.40 -11.88
C ASN A 111 -7.06 -2.21 -11.96
N CYS A 112 -7.03 -1.49 -13.08
CA CYS A 112 -7.86 -0.31 -13.29
C CYS A 112 -8.33 -0.20 -14.75
N HIS A 113 -9.37 0.58 -14.95
CA HIS A 113 -9.81 1.02 -16.28
C HIS A 113 -9.34 2.45 -16.53
N VAL A 114 -8.56 2.61 -17.60
CA VAL A 114 -8.03 3.89 -18.05
C VAL A 114 -8.91 4.45 -19.15
N THR A 115 -9.21 5.73 -19.07
CA THR A 115 -9.92 6.47 -20.12
C THR A 115 -9.05 7.62 -20.62
N VAL A 116 -9.33 8.07 -21.84
CA VAL A 116 -8.68 9.23 -22.44
C VAL A 116 -9.66 10.41 -22.38
N ARG A 117 -9.22 11.52 -21.81
CA ARG A 117 -9.98 12.76 -21.80
C ARG A 117 -9.26 13.88 -22.53
N GLU A 118 -10.01 14.73 -23.18
CA GLU A 118 -9.51 15.99 -23.74
C GLU A 118 -9.57 17.10 -22.70
N TYR A 119 -8.62 18.00 -22.75
CA TYR A 119 -8.61 19.22 -21.94
C TYR A 119 -8.09 20.39 -22.74
N LYS A 120 -8.55 21.60 -22.40
CA LYS A 120 -8.04 22.83 -23.01
C LYS A 120 -6.74 23.23 -22.33
N ARG A 121 -5.71 23.43 -23.12
CA ARG A 121 -4.42 23.98 -22.67
C ARG A 121 -4.54 25.49 -22.43
N ASN A 122 -3.62 26.06 -21.65
CA ASN A 122 -3.57 27.49 -21.37
C ASN A 122 -3.24 28.34 -22.63
N ASP A 123 -2.61 27.73 -23.61
CA ASP A 123 -2.30 28.31 -24.93
C ASP A 123 -3.50 28.33 -25.90
N GLY A 124 -4.66 27.81 -25.50
CA GLY A 124 -5.87 27.66 -26.29
C GLY A 124 -5.95 26.41 -27.12
N GLY A 125 -4.91 25.58 -27.17
CA GLY A 125 -4.90 24.28 -27.82
C GLY A 125 -5.68 23.21 -27.03
N THR A 126 -5.91 22.04 -27.67
CA THR A 126 -6.49 20.86 -27.03
C THR A 126 -5.35 19.88 -26.69
N GLY A 127 -5.36 19.35 -25.51
CA GLY A 127 -4.48 18.26 -25.09
C GLY A 127 -5.29 17.03 -24.68
N THR A 128 -4.65 15.89 -24.67
CA THR A 128 -5.21 14.61 -24.19
C THR A 128 -4.52 14.17 -22.91
N ALA A 129 -5.22 13.51 -22.01
CA ALA A 129 -4.67 12.96 -20.80
C ALA A 129 -5.37 11.65 -20.43
N ASN A 130 -4.66 10.78 -19.76
CA ASN A 130 -5.25 9.59 -19.16
C ASN A 130 -5.84 9.89 -17.79
N ASP A 131 -7.01 9.34 -17.53
CA ASP A 131 -7.65 9.31 -16.22
C ASP A 131 -8.03 7.86 -15.85
N ILE A 132 -8.09 7.58 -14.55
CA ILE A 132 -8.60 6.30 -14.05
C ILE A 132 -10.08 6.46 -13.72
N SER A 133 -10.93 5.78 -14.47
CA SER A 133 -12.38 5.81 -14.31
C SER A 133 -12.87 4.78 -13.29
N LYS A 134 -12.22 3.63 -13.18
CA LYS A 134 -12.60 2.53 -12.28
C LYS A 134 -11.37 1.81 -11.73
N PHE A 135 -11.43 1.40 -10.46
CA PHE A 135 -10.54 0.41 -9.88
C PHE A 135 -11.29 -0.91 -9.78
N TYR A 136 -10.68 -2.00 -10.21
CA TYR A 136 -11.21 -3.35 -10.10
C TYR A 136 -10.78 -3.97 -8.77
N ALA A 137 -11.63 -4.76 -8.13
CA ALA A 137 -11.24 -5.47 -6.93
C ALA A 137 -10.11 -6.48 -7.21
N TYR A 138 -9.29 -6.75 -6.22
CA TYR A 138 -8.11 -7.63 -6.35
C TYR A 138 -8.44 -9.05 -6.83
N ASP A 139 -9.65 -9.53 -6.59
CA ASP A 139 -10.20 -10.84 -6.95
C ASP A 139 -11.05 -10.81 -8.22
N GLU A 140 -11.25 -9.64 -8.83
CA GLU A 140 -11.99 -9.48 -10.07
C GLU A 140 -11.12 -9.84 -11.26
N VAL A 141 -11.57 -10.79 -12.10
CA VAL A 141 -10.91 -11.13 -13.38
C VAL A 141 -11.32 -10.11 -14.42
N VAL A 142 -10.36 -9.43 -15.03
CA VAL A 142 -10.59 -8.35 -15.98
C VAL A 142 -9.90 -8.68 -17.31
N ASN A 143 -10.65 -8.87 -18.37
CA ASN A 143 -10.20 -8.93 -19.79
C ASN A 143 -8.83 -9.60 -20.06
N GLY A 144 -8.56 -10.75 -19.41
CA GLY A 144 -7.29 -11.48 -19.53
C GLY A 144 -6.17 -11.01 -18.59
N ILE A 145 -6.39 -9.95 -17.82
CA ILE A 145 -5.50 -9.56 -16.73
C ILE A 145 -5.79 -10.47 -15.54
N GLN A 146 -4.75 -11.14 -15.05
CA GLN A 146 -4.88 -12.04 -13.89
C GLN A 146 -5.27 -11.25 -12.63
N PRO A 147 -6.08 -11.83 -11.72
CA PRO A 147 -6.30 -11.25 -10.42
C PRO A 147 -4.97 -10.98 -9.71
N VAL A 148 -4.87 -9.86 -9.01
CA VAL A 148 -3.65 -9.52 -8.26
C VAL A 148 -3.50 -10.51 -7.12
N GLN A 149 -2.51 -11.40 -7.20
CA GLN A 149 -2.18 -12.31 -6.11
C GLN A 149 -1.65 -11.48 -4.93
N GLN A 150 -2.40 -11.45 -3.83
CA GLN A 150 -1.85 -10.94 -2.59
C GLN A 150 -0.66 -11.81 -2.18
N PRO A 151 0.52 -11.24 -1.86
CA PRO A 151 1.53 -11.98 -1.13
C PRO A 151 0.86 -12.52 0.14
N ALA A 152 0.96 -13.83 0.39
CA ALA A 152 0.50 -14.41 1.63
C ALA A 152 1.04 -13.57 2.80
N PRO A 153 0.26 -13.33 3.88
CA PRO A 153 0.75 -12.60 5.03
C PRO A 153 2.02 -13.29 5.51
N GLN A 154 3.15 -12.64 5.34
CA GLN A 154 4.41 -13.14 5.91
C GLN A 154 4.24 -13.03 7.42
N ASN A 155 4.03 -14.17 8.08
CA ASN A 155 4.12 -14.28 9.51
C ASN A 155 5.56 -13.96 9.92
N TYR A 156 5.85 -12.71 10.23
CA TYR A 156 7.14 -12.25 10.77
C TYR A 156 7.51 -12.92 12.11
N PHE A 157 6.63 -13.73 12.68
CA PHE A 157 6.88 -14.47 13.91
C PHE A 157 7.43 -15.89 13.72
N ALA A 158 7.65 -16.37 12.48
CA ALA A 158 8.03 -17.75 12.22
C ALA A 158 9.52 -17.98 11.91
N GLN A 159 10.39 -16.96 12.05
CA GLN A 159 11.84 -17.17 11.94
C GLN A 159 12.58 -16.45 13.07
N GLN A 160 12.38 -16.93 14.29
CA GLN A 160 13.49 -16.88 15.24
C GLN A 160 14.48 -17.97 14.81
N PRO A 161 15.74 -17.63 14.51
CA PRO A 161 16.77 -18.65 14.37
C PRO A 161 16.83 -19.40 15.71
N GLN A 162 16.58 -20.69 15.69
CA GLN A 162 16.95 -21.56 16.80
C GLN A 162 18.48 -21.53 16.88
N ASN A 163 19.03 -20.53 17.55
CA ASN A 163 20.36 -20.63 18.07
C ASN A 163 20.34 -21.77 19.07
N ALA A 164 20.91 -22.89 18.65
CA ALA A 164 21.28 -23.97 19.56
C ALA A 164 22.30 -23.43 20.56
N TYR A 165 21.81 -22.80 21.62
CA TYR A 165 22.62 -22.63 22.80
C TYR A 165 22.80 -23.99 23.41
N ALA A 166 24.06 -24.48 23.37
CA ALA A 166 24.51 -25.63 24.18
C ALA A 166 24.01 -25.41 25.61
N ALA A 167 23.36 -26.44 26.18
CA ALA A 167 22.85 -26.42 27.54
C ALA A 167 24.00 -26.08 28.49
N PRO A 168 23.88 -25.05 29.33
CA PRO A 168 24.84 -24.86 30.42
C PRO A 168 24.71 -26.00 31.43
N ALA A 169 25.88 -26.51 31.87
CA ALA A 169 26.01 -27.54 32.87
C ALA A 169 25.10 -27.27 34.08
N GLN A 170 24.43 -28.35 34.53
CA GLN A 170 23.60 -28.35 35.73
C GLN A 170 24.44 -27.88 36.91
N TYR A 171 24.20 -26.67 37.39
CA TYR A 171 24.65 -26.28 38.72
C TYR A 171 23.80 -27.01 39.76
N ALA A 172 24.47 -27.83 40.59
CA ALA A 172 23.87 -28.50 41.73
C ALA A 172 23.16 -27.46 42.62
N GLN A 173 21.87 -27.68 42.89
CA GLN A 173 21.10 -26.86 43.82
C GLN A 173 21.69 -26.95 45.21
N PRO A 174 21.89 -25.86 45.94
CA PRO A 174 22.27 -25.91 47.35
C PRO A 174 21.11 -26.49 48.17
N VAL A 175 21.44 -27.50 48.96
CA VAL A 175 20.54 -28.22 49.90
C VAL A 175 20.06 -27.17 50.93
N GLN A 176 18.76 -26.92 50.98
CA GLN A 176 18.17 -26.07 52.03
C GLN A 176 18.21 -26.85 53.36
N PRO A 177 18.66 -26.26 54.48
CA PRO A 177 18.58 -26.88 55.79
C PRO A 177 17.10 -26.97 56.20
N GLN A 178 16.67 -28.22 56.53
CA GLN A 178 15.39 -28.50 57.15
C GLN A 178 15.37 -27.91 58.54
N TYR A 179 14.60 -26.87 58.77
CA TYR A 179 14.26 -26.41 60.12
C TYR A 179 13.24 -27.40 60.71
N GLN A 180 13.63 -28.15 61.71
CA GLN A 180 12.74 -28.93 62.54
C GLN A 180 11.87 -28.00 63.37
N GLN A 181 10.56 -28.08 63.24
CA GLN A 181 9.60 -27.37 64.09
C GLN A 181 9.64 -28.00 65.49
N PRO A 182 9.71 -27.21 66.57
CA PRO A 182 9.55 -27.70 67.92
C PRO A 182 8.11 -28.13 68.15
N THR A 183 7.94 -29.38 68.66
CA THR A 183 6.67 -29.92 69.11
C THR A 183 6.22 -29.17 70.33
N VAL A 184 5.19 -28.35 70.23
CA VAL A 184 4.55 -27.73 71.42
C VAL A 184 3.67 -28.77 72.08
N GLY A 185 4.02 -29.10 73.30
CA GLY A 185 3.32 -30.05 74.15
C GLY A 185 1.86 -29.66 74.37
N GLY A 186 0.98 -30.67 74.37
CA GLY A 186 -0.43 -30.54 74.59
C GLY A 186 -0.77 -29.98 75.97
N TRP A 187 -1.67 -29.03 75.94
CA TRP A 187 -2.32 -28.53 77.14
C TRP A 187 -3.69 -29.16 77.26
N THR A 188 -3.95 -29.99 78.30
CA THR A 188 -5.26 -30.56 78.60
C THR A 188 -6.01 -29.56 79.50
N PRO A 189 -7.24 -29.15 79.25
CA PRO A 189 -8.06 -28.38 80.17
C PRO A 189 -8.66 -29.36 81.16
N GLY A 190 -8.33 -29.12 82.44
CA GLY A 190 -8.98 -29.79 83.58
C GLY A 190 -10.36 -29.20 83.81
N ASN A 191 -11.30 -30.08 84.18
CA ASN A 191 -12.62 -29.78 84.71
C ASN A 191 -12.55 -28.97 86.01
N PHE A 192 -13.39 -27.91 86.03
CA PHE A 192 -14.25 -27.55 87.17
C PHE A 192 -15.49 -26.81 86.68
#